data_f3217823767252ec546d884cf9d0240c
#
_entry.id   f3217823767252ec546d884cf9d0240c
#
_cell.length_a   1.000
_cell.length_b   1.000
_cell.length_c   1.000
_cell.angle_alpha   90.00
_cell.angle_beta   90.00
_cell.angle_gamma   90.00
#
_symmetry.space_group_name_H-M   'P 1'
#
loop_
_entity.id
_entity.type
_entity.pdbx_description
1 polymer ?
#
loop_
_entity_poly.entity_id
_entity_poly.type
_entity_poly.pdbx_seq_one_letter_code
_entity_poly.pdbx_strand_id
1 'polypeptide(L)'
;MPRVKRGVTARAKHKKVFDFRKGHRGRRKNVYRVATQSMDKALQYAYRDRRNKKRDFRGLWIQRINAGVREHGLTYAKFIDGLKKANIEINRKILSEIAFHEPAAFKTIVEKAKANIAS
;
A
#
# COMPACT_ATOMS: atom_id res chain seq x y z
N MET A 1 44.18 -20.54 30.31
CA MET A 1 43.40 -19.48 29.61
C MET A 1 42.02 -19.99 29.27
N PRO A 2 40.97 -19.20 29.58
CA PRO A 2 39.63 -19.62 29.19
C PRO A 2 39.45 -19.60 27.68
N ARG A 3 38.82 -20.63 27.15
CA ARG A 3 38.51 -20.74 25.74
C ARG A 3 37.21 -19.99 25.46
N VAL A 4 37.18 -19.20 24.41
CA VAL A 4 35.98 -18.54 23.97
C VAL A 4 34.99 -19.62 23.49
N LYS A 5 33.82 -19.65 24.12
CA LYS A 5 32.77 -20.60 23.73
C LYS A 5 31.72 -19.87 22.87
N ARG A 6 31.43 -20.42 21.72
CA ARG A 6 30.52 -19.80 20.76
C ARG A 6 29.08 -20.28 20.91
N GLY A 7 28.78 -21.15 21.86
CA GLY A 7 27.44 -21.66 22.08
C GLY A 7 26.41 -20.55 22.34
N VAL A 8 26.76 -19.58 23.16
CA VAL A 8 25.88 -18.48 23.52
C VAL A 8 25.62 -17.57 22.34
N THR A 9 26.67 -17.17 21.60
CA THR A 9 26.56 -16.29 20.46
C THR A 9 25.80 -16.95 19.30
N ALA A 10 26.10 -18.23 19.04
CA ALA A 10 25.41 -18.98 18.00
C ALA A 10 23.91 -19.09 18.27
N ARG A 11 23.58 -19.43 19.54
CA ARG A 11 22.17 -19.56 19.95
C ARG A 11 21.42 -18.23 19.82
N ALA A 12 22.08 -17.12 20.19
CA ALA A 12 21.47 -15.79 20.06
C ALA A 12 21.16 -15.45 18.61
N LYS A 13 22.07 -15.79 17.69
CA LYS A 13 21.86 -15.57 16.25
C LYS A 13 20.72 -16.44 15.71
N HIS A 14 20.65 -17.71 16.15
CA HIS A 14 19.58 -18.62 15.77
C HIS A 14 18.22 -18.14 16.30
N LYS A 15 18.20 -17.67 17.54
CA LYS A 15 16.98 -17.15 18.15
C LYS A 15 16.44 -15.93 17.40
N LYS A 16 17.34 -15.07 16.94
CA LYS A 16 16.98 -13.88 16.15
C LYS A 16 16.26 -14.29 14.86
N VAL A 17 16.77 -15.32 14.18
CA VAL A 17 16.11 -15.87 12.99
C VAL A 17 14.74 -16.44 13.34
N PHE A 18 14.66 -17.19 14.46
CA PHE A 18 13.40 -17.78 14.89
C PHE A 18 12.35 -16.75 15.30
N ASP A 19 12.76 -15.58 15.77
CA ASP A 19 11.81 -14.50 16.06
C ASP A 19 11.16 -13.97 14.76
N PHE A 20 11.92 -13.92 13.66
CA PHE A 20 11.38 -13.53 12.35
C PHE A 20 10.47 -14.59 11.74
N ARG A 21 10.64 -15.86 12.11
CA ARG A 21 9.90 -16.97 11.50
C ARG A 21 8.53 -17.22 12.12
N LYS A 22 8.13 -16.47 13.13
CA LYS A 22 6.84 -16.63 13.78
C LYS A 22 5.71 -16.52 12.75
N GLY A 23 4.81 -17.48 12.77
CA GLY A 23 3.72 -17.55 11.80
C GLY A 23 4.06 -18.30 10.54
N HIS A 24 5.29 -18.77 10.37
CA HIS A 24 5.66 -19.59 9.22
C HIS A 24 5.12 -21.02 9.40
N ARG A 25 4.80 -21.63 8.29
CA ARG A 25 4.12 -22.93 8.28
C ARG A 25 5.10 -24.09 8.33
N GLY A 26 4.75 -25.15 9.07
CA GLY A 26 5.50 -26.39 9.11
C GLY A 26 6.86 -26.24 9.79
N ARG A 27 7.84 -26.97 9.29
CA ARG A 27 9.21 -26.95 9.83
C ARG A 27 9.95 -25.64 9.62
N ARG A 28 9.44 -24.77 8.79
CA ARG A 28 10.02 -23.44 8.55
C ARG A 28 10.06 -22.57 9.79
N LYS A 29 9.24 -22.88 10.78
CA LYS A 29 9.19 -22.15 12.04
C LYS A 29 10.16 -22.66 13.10
N ASN A 30 10.65 -23.92 13.00
CA ASN A 30 11.43 -24.53 14.08
C ASN A 30 12.72 -25.25 13.65
N VAL A 31 13.04 -25.29 12.36
CA VAL A 31 14.30 -25.85 11.86
C VAL A 31 15.15 -24.71 11.30
N TYR A 32 16.33 -24.50 11.86
CA TYR A 32 17.16 -23.32 11.56
C TYR A 32 17.50 -23.19 10.09
N ARG A 33 17.95 -24.24 9.43
CA ARG A 33 18.35 -24.18 8.00
C ARG A 33 17.19 -23.74 7.11
N VAL A 34 16.01 -24.32 7.32
CA VAL A 34 14.81 -23.98 6.55
C VAL A 34 14.29 -22.62 6.99
N ALA A 35 14.41 -22.29 8.29
CA ALA A 35 13.97 -21.01 8.81
C ALA A 35 14.74 -19.82 8.21
N THR A 36 16.06 -19.97 7.99
CA THR A 36 16.87 -18.92 7.35
C THR A 36 16.43 -18.67 5.92
N GLN A 37 16.18 -19.73 5.15
CA GLN A 37 15.68 -19.61 3.78
C GLN A 37 14.30 -18.94 3.75
N SER A 38 13.43 -19.34 4.67
CA SER A 38 12.08 -18.76 4.78
C SER A 38 12.15 -17.30 5.17
N MET A 39 13.05 -16.93 6.08
CA MET A 39 13.26 -15.54 6.48
C MET A 39 13.76 -14.68 5.32
N ASP A 40 14.75 -15.19 4.55
CA ASP A 40 15.29 -14.48 3.41
C ASP A 40 14.18 -14.19 2.39
N LYS A 41 13.35 -15.18 2.11
CA LYS A 41 12.24 -15.01 1.18
C LYS A 41 11.19 -14.06 1.71
N ALA A 42 10.89 -14.15 3.02
CA ALA A 42 9.94 -13.24 3.66
C ALA A 42 10.38 -11.79 3.58
N LEU A 43 11.67 -11.53 3.79
CA LEU A 43 12.22 -10.17 3.68
C LEU A 43 12.19 -9.66 2.24
N GLN A 44 12.47 -10.53 1.26
CA GLN A 44 12.37 -10.17 -0.16
C GLN A 44 10.93 -9.79 -0.50
N TYR A 45 9.96 -10.58 -0.05
CA TYR A 45 8.55 -10.29 -0.29
C TYR A 45 8.12 -9.02 0.42
N ALA A 46 8.60 -8.77 1.64
CA ALA A 46 8.30 -7.54 2.37
C ALA A 46 8.79 -6.31 1.61
N TYR A 47 10.00 -6.35 1.06
CA TYR A 47 10.54 -5.27 0.25
C TYR A 47 9.69 -5.02 -0.99
N ARG A 48 9.43 -6.10 -1.74
CA ARG A 48 8.61 -6.03 -2.96
C ARG A 48 7.21 -5.50 -2.66
N ASP A 49 6.58 -6.03 -1.59
CA ASP A 49 5.19 -5.72 -1.27
C ASP A 49 5.01 -4.32 -0.70
N ARG A 50 6.03 -3.76 -0.04
CA ARG A 50 5.99 -2.35 0.35
C ARG A 50 5.89 -1.43 -0.88
N ARG A 51 6.52 -1.82 -1.98
CA ARG A 51 6.44 -1.08 -3.24
C ARG A 51 5.12 -1.33 -3.96
N ASN A 52 4.67 -2.58 -3.98
CA ASN A 52 3.37 -2.95 -4.55
C ASN A 52 2.22 -2.31 -3.79
N LYS A 53 2.34 -2.17 -2.48
CA LYS A 53 1.32 -1.54 -1.64
C LYS A 53 0.95 -0.15 -2.13
N LYS A 54 1.94 0.63 -2.53
CA LYS A 54 1.71 1.99 -3.04
C LYS A 54 0.89 1.96 -4.33
N ARG A 55 1.19 1.02 -5.22
CA ARG A 55 0.44 0.85 -6.47
C ARG A 55 -0.98 0.34 -6.21
N ASP A 56 -1.12 -0.60 -5.29
CA ASP A 56 -2.42 -1.17 -4.94
C ASP A 56 -3.36 -0.11 -4.38
N PHE A 57 -2.86 0.72 -3.48
CA PHE A 57 -3.66 1.81 -2.91
C PHE A 57 -4.03 2.86 -3.97
N ARG A 58 -3.10 3.15 -4.89
CA ARG A 58 -3.41 4.08 -5.99
C ARG A 58 -4.55 3.54 -6.85
N GLY A 59 -4.53 2.24 -7.16
CA GLY A 59 -5.61 1.59 -7.88
C GLY A 59 -6.94 1.69 -7.15
N LEU A 60 -6.92 1.46 -5.83
CA LEU A 60 -8.11 1.58 -4.98
C LEU A 60 -8.66 3.00 -4.98
N TRP A 61 -7.79 4.00 -4.86
CA TRP A 61 -8.22 5.40 -4.89
C TRP A 61 -8.88 5.76 -6.22
N ILE A 62 -8.29 5.30 -7.32
CA ILE A 62 -8.84 5.54 -8.66
C ILE A 62 -10.22 4.89 -8.79
N GLN A 63 -10.41 3.67 -8.29
CA GLN A 63 -11.70 2.99 -8.32
C GLN A 63 -12.77 3.76 -7.54
N ARG A 64 -12.40 4.23 -6.35
CA ARG A 64 -13.33 4.99 -5.51
C ARG A 64 -13.71 6.33 -6.12
N ILE A 65 -12.74 7.04 -6.68
CA ILE A 65 -12.98 8.31 -7.37
C ILE A 65 -13.88 8.07 -8.59
N ASN A 66 -13.59 7.04 -9.36
CA ASN A 66 -14.37 6.70 -10.55
C ASN A 66 -15.82 6.39 -10.20
N ALA A 67 -16.03 5.60 -9.14
CA ALA A 67 -17.37 5.28 -8.66
C ALA A 67 -18.13 6.55 -8.27
N GLY A 68 -17.47 7.46 -7.57
CA GLY A 68 -18.07 8.71 -7.14
C GLY A 68 -18.43 9.64 -8.29
N VAL A 69 -17.53 9.79 -9.27
CA VAL A 69 -17.78 10.69 -10.41
C VAL A 69 -18.84 10.14 -11.37
N ARG A 70 -18.97 8.82 -11.45
CA ARG A 70 -20.01 8.21 -12.30
C ARG A 70 -21.42 8.50 -11.81
N GLU A 71 -21.59 8.70 -10.52
CA GLU A 71 -22.86 9.16 -9.95
C GLU A 71 -23.27 10.55 -10.48
N HIS A 72 -22.29 11.32 -10.92
CA HIS A 72 -22.50 12.66 -11.48
C HIS A 72 -22.39 12.70 -13.00
N GLY A 73 -22.37 11.52 -13.64
CA GLY A 73 -22.37 11.42 -15.09
C GLY A 73 -21.02 11.63 -15.76
N LEU A 74 -19.92 11.59 -15.01
CA LEU A 74 -18.57 11.72 -15.56
C LEU A 74 -17.81 10.40 -15.51
N THR A 75 -16.79 10.28 -16.37
CA THR A 75 -15.79 9.21 -16.25
C THR A 75 -14.58 9.75 -15.51
N TYR A 76 -13.76 8.84 -14.97
CA TYR A 76 -12.54 9.22 -14.26
C TYR A 76 -11.61 10.08 -15.12
N ALA A 77 -11.41 9.69 -16.38
CA ALA A 77 -10.51 10.42 -17.28
C ALA A 77 -10.97 11.88 -17.49
N LYS A 78 -12.25 12.08 -17.72
CA LYS A 78 -12.82 13.41 -17.90
C LYS A 78 -12.73 14.24 -16.61
N PHE A 79 -12.95 13.60 -15.46
CA PHE A 79 -12.86 14.26 -14.16
C PHE A 79 -11.44 14.77 -13.91
N ILE A 80 -10.43 13.93 -14.15
CA ILE A 80 -9.02 14.30 -13.95
C ILE A 80 -8.63 15.43 -14.92
N ASP A 81 -9.08 15.37 -16.16
CA ASP A 81 -8.84 16.43 -17.13
C ASP A 81 -9.47 17.75 -16.67
N GLY A 82 -10.70 17.69 -16.15
CA GLY A 82 -11.39 18.87 -15.63
C GLY A 82 -10.67 19.47 -14.41
N LEU A 83 -10.13 18.63 -13.53
CA LEU A 83 -9.36 19.11 -12.38
C LEU A 83 -8.09 19.83 -12.82
N LYS A 84 -7.41 19.31 -13.83
CA LYS A 84 -6.21 19.95 -14.36
C LYS A 84 -6.53 21.30 -15.00
N LYS A 85 -7.61 21.38 -15.75
CA LYS A 85 -8.05 22.62 -16.39
C LYS A 85 -8.51 23.65 -15.35
N ALA A 86 -9.05 23.20 -14.24
CA ALA A 86 -9.48 24.07 -13.15
C ALA A 86 -8.34 24.46 -12.21
N ASN A 87 -7.13 23.93 -12.43
CA ASN A 87 -5.96 24.12 -11.57
C ASN A 87 -6.19 23.65 -10.11
N ILE A 88 -6.98 22.60 -9.96
CA ILE A 88 -7.23 21.99 -8.63
C ILE A 88 -6.16 20.91 -8.40
N GLU A 89 -5.31 21.13 -7.40
CA GLU A 89 -4.22 20.22 -7.07
C GLU A 89 -4.53 19.43 -5.78
N ILE A 90 -5.42 18.46 -5.90
CA ILE A 90 -5.75 17.55 -4.79
C ILE A 90 -5.30 16.15 -5.22
N ASN A 91 -4.54 15.46 -4.36
CA ASN A 91 -4.06 14.13 -4.71
C ASN A 91 -5.20 13.09 -4.64
N ARG A 92 -4.98 11.95 -5.27
CA ARG A 92 -6.00 10.90 -5.41
C ARG A 92 -6.43 10.31 -4.06
N LYS A 93 -5.50 10.22 -3.11
CA LYS A 93 -5.82 9.72 -1.77
C LYS A 93 -6.89 10.58 -1.11
N ILE A 94 -6.67 11.88 -1.11
CA ILE A 94 -7.60 12.85 -0.49
C ILE A 94 -8.92 12.88 -1.25
N LEU A 95 -8.89 12.86 -2.57
CA LEU A 95 -10.10 12.83 -3.40
C LEU A 95 -10.94 11.59 -3.12
N SER A 96 -10.31 10.41 -3.00
CA SER A 96 -11.04 9.19 -2.71
C SER A 96 -11.67 9.23 -1.33
N GLU A 97 -10.99 9.82 -0.37
CA GLU A 97 -11.49 9.96 0.99
C GLU A 97 -12.68 10.91 1.05
N ILE A 98 -12.59 12.04 0.35
CA ILE A 98 -13.71 12.99 0.24
C ILE A 98 -14.91 12.34 -0.44
N ALA A 99 -14.67 11.58 -1.51
CA ALA A 99 -15.74 10.90 -2.24
C ALA A 99 -16.49 9.90 -1.36
N PHE A 100 -15.76 9.25 -0.44
CA PHE A 100 -16.35 8.24 0.43
C PHE A 100 -17.03 8.84 1.66
N HIS A 101 -16.38 9.82 2.29
CA HIS A 101 -16.83 10.36 3.60
C HIS A 101 -17.62 11.66 3.51
N GLU A 102 -17.40 12.46 2.46
CA GLU A 102 -18.03 13.76 2.32
C GLU A 102 -18.60 13.96 0.92
N PRO A 103 -19.73 13.27 0.60
CA PRO A 103 -20.31 13.34 -0.75
C PRO A 103 -20.69 14.73 -1.20
N ALA A 104 -21.14 15.60 -0.30
CA ALA A 104 -21.54 16.97 -0.64
C ALA A 104 -20.34 17.81 -1.09
N ALA A 105 -19.21 17.69 -0.38
CA ALA A 105 -17.97 18.37 -0.76
C ALA A 105 -17.43 17.84 -2.07
N PHE A 106 -17.51 16.53 -2.27
CA PHE A 106 -17.09 15.89 -3.52
C PHE A 106 -17.91 16.38 -4.70
N LYS A 107 -19.23 16.51 -4.52
CA LYS A 107 -20.11 17.04 -5.55
C LYS A 107 -19.69 18.43 -6.00
N THR A 108 -19.31 19.30 -5.07
CA THR A 108 -18.81 20.65 -5.39
C THR A 108 -17.57 20.58 -6.28
N ILE A 109 -16.62 19.67 -5.95
CA ILE A 109 -15.41 19.49 -6.73
C ILE A 109 -15.74 18.98 -8.14
N VAL A 110 -16.67 18.03 -8.25
CA VAL A 110 -17.11 17.47 -9.53
C VAL A 110 -17.76 18.54 -10.40
N GLU A 111 -18.56 19.39 -9.81
CA GLU A 111 -19.23 20.50 -10.54
C GLU A 111 -18.22 21.49 -11.11
N LYS A 112 -17.17 21.81 -10.33
CA LYS A 112 -16.10 22.68 -10.81
C LYS A 112 -15.33 22.04 -11.96
N ALA A 113 -15.07 20.74 -11.87
CA ALA A 113 -14.41 20.00 -12.93
C ALA A 113 -15.26 19.97 -14.19
N LYS A 114 -16.57 19.74 -14.07
CA LYS A 114 -17.50 19.74 -15.21
C LYS A 114 -17.52 21.07 -15.92
N ALA A 115 -17.55 22.17 -15.18
CA ALA A 115 -17.58 23.51 -15.77
C ALA A 115 -16.34 23.77 -16.63
N ASN A 116 -15.18 23.22 -16.27
CA ASN A 116 -13.94 23.40 -17.01
C ASN A 116 -13.77 22.43 -18.17
N ILE A 117 -14.45 21.29 -18.14
CA ILE A 117 -14.45 20.35 -19.27
C ILE A 117 -15.21 20.94 -20.48
N ALA A 118 -16.31 21.60 -20.19
CA ALA A 118 -17.20 22.19 -21.23
C ALA A 118 -16.55 23.37 -21.96
N SER A 119 -15.47 23.91 -21.40
CA SER A 119 -14.71 24.98 -22.05
C SER A 119 -13.45 24.37 -22.74
#